data_415db1dfc3e475cd50495473cb579d96
#
_entry.id   415db1dfc3e475cd50495473cb579d96
#
_cell.length_a   1.000
_cell.length_b   1.000
_cell.length_c   1.000
_cell.angle_alpha   90.00
_cell.angle_beta   90.00
_cell.angle_gamma   90.00
#
_symmetry.space_group_name_H-M   'P 1'
#
loop_
_entity.id
_entity.type
_entity.pdbx_description
1 polymer ?
#
loop_
_entity_poly.entity_id
_entity_poly.type
_entity_poly.pdbx_seq_one_letter_code
_entity_poly.pdbx_strand_id
1 'polypeptide(L)'
;MKVLFCDDDLEMLKQLENDFKVYFKNQIIELETKCLYQNFTDFQKYDICFLDIDLKNEDGIALAKKLKTYNSQLIIIFISQREDLVFQTFSVQPFQFIRKKHYQEDIKEVFNQLNYSLQQTTMSLKINHQKIYLNPLDIISVISLDHDVIVTTKKKT
;
A
#
# COMPACT_ATOMS: atom_id res chain seq x y z
N MET A 1 3.87 -3.92 -7.29
CA MET A 1 3.38 -3.16 -6.11
C MET A 1 3.92 -3.84 -4.86
N LYS A 2 4.49 -3.09 -3.95
CA LYS A 2 5.10 -3.59 -2.72
C LYS A 2 4.29 -3.14 -1.51
N VAL A 3 3.82 -4.09 -0.71
CA VAL A 3 2.94 -3.83 0.43
C VAL A 3 3.61 -4.27 1.72
N LEU A 4 3.60 -3.38 2.70
CA LEU A 4 4.10 -3.64 4.04
C LEU A 4 2.94 -3.85 5.00
N PHE A 5 3.02 -4.91 5.81
CA PHE A 5 2.18 -5.11 6.98
C PHE A 5 3.04 -4.99 8.24
N CYS A 6 2.67 -4.09 9.14
CA CYS A 6 3.39 -3.83 10.37
C CYS A 6 2.44 -3.85 11.57
N ASP A 7 2.56 -4.89 12.39
CA ASP A 7 1.77 -5.13 13.59
C ASP A 7 2.60 -6.00 14.54
N ASP A 8 2.41 -5.93 15.83
CA ASP A 8 3.06 -6.84 16.80
C ASP A 8 2.21 -8.10 17.08
N ASP A 9 0.97 -8.12 16.61
CA ASP A 9 0.09 -9.28 16.64
C ASP A 9 0.30 -10.17 15.40
N LEU A 10 0.98 -11.30 15.61
CA LEU A 10 1.27 -12.26 14.53
C LEU A 10 0.02 -12.92 13.92
N GLU A 11 -1.05 -13.07 14.69
CA GLU A 11 -2.30 -13.64 14.18
C GLU A 11 -2.99 -12.64 13.27
N MET A 12 -3.02 -11.37 13.67
CA MET A 12 -3.53 -10.27 12.85
C MET A 12 -2.76 -10.14 11.54
N LEU A 13 -1.42 -10.21 11.59
CA LEU A 13 -0.57 -10.17 10.39
C LEU A 13 -0.88 -11.31 9.42
N LYS A 14 -1.02 -12.54 9.91
CA LYS A 14 -1.36 -13.71 9.09
C LYS A 14 -2.74 -13.58 8.44
N GLN A 15 -3.72 -13.13 9.23
CA GLN A 15 -5.08 -12.91 8.74
C GLN A 15 -5.09 -11.85 7.64
N LEU A 16 -4.50 -10.69 7.89
CA LEU A 16 -4.45 -9.58 6.94
C LEU A 16 -3.71 -9.98 5.65
N GLU A 17 -2.59 -10.68 5.76
CA GLU A 17 -1.83 -11.16 4.61
C GLU A 17 -2.64 -12.14 3.76
N ASN A 18 -3.36 -13.07 4.40
CA ASN A 18 -4.22 -14.02 3.70
C ASN A 18 -5.38 -13.33 2.99
N ASP A 19 -6.10 -12.44 3.70
CA ASP A 19 -7.24 -11.72 3.15
C ASP A 19 -6.82 -10.83 1.97
N PHE A 20 -5.66 -10.17 2.08
CA PHE A 20 -5.08 -9.36 1.02
C PHE A 20 -4.74 -10.22 -0.23
N LYS A 21 -4.07 -11.37 -0.04
CA LYS A 21 -3.75 -12.31 -1.13
C LYS A 21 -4.98 -12.83 -1.84
N VAL A 22 -6.02 -13.17 -1.09
CA VAL A 22 -7.29 -13.67 -1.65
C VAL A 22 -7.98 -12.59 -2.47
N TYR A 23 -8.04 -11.36 -1.95
CA TYR A 23 -8.72 -10.26 -2.63
C TYR A 23 -7.97 -9.79 -3.90
N PHE A 24 -6.66 -9.64 -3.81
CA PHE A 24 -5.81 -9.13 -4.90
C PHE A 24 -5.10 -10.23 -5.70
N LYS A 25 -5.63 -11.45 -5.73
CA LYS A 25 -5.02 -12.65 -6.35
C LYS A 25 -4.57 -12.49 -7.80
N ASN A 26 -5.16 -11.56 -8.55
CA ASN A 26 -4.85 -11.33 -9.97
C ASN A 26 -3.82 -10.19 -10.18
N GLN A 27 -3.23 -9.66 -9.12
CA GLN A 27 -2.25 -8.59 -9.19
C GLN A 27 -0.86 -9.11 -8.81
N ILE A 28 0.18 -8.56 -9.44
CA ILE A 28 1.57 -8.85 -9.06
C ILE A 28 1.90 -7.99 -7.85
N ILE A 29 1.94 -8.61 -6.67
CA ILE A 29 2.14 -7.95 -5.40
C ILE A 29 3.25 -8.66 -4.64
N GLU A 30 4.19 -7.89 -4.12
CA GLU A 30 5.20 -8.34 -3.18
C GLU A 30 4.79 -7.91 -1.78
N LEU A 31 4.60 -8.88 -0.89
CA LEU A 31 4.19 -8.67 0.49
C LEU A 31 5.40 -8.80 1.42
N GLU A 32 5.52 -7.87 2.35
CA GLU A 32 6.50 -7.93 3.42
C GLU A 32 5.79 -7.69 4.75
N THR A 33 5.94 -8.64 5.69
CA THR A 33 5.37 -8.55 7.05
C THR A 33 6.47 -8.28 8.06
N LYS A 34 6.23 -7.32 8.96
CA LYS A 34 7.17 -6.97 10.03
C LYS A 34 6.44 -6.80 11.36
N CYS A 35 6.97 -7.46 12.38
CA CYS A 35 6.49 -7.34 13.76
C CYS A 35 7.13 -6.17 14.51
N LEU A 36 8.30 -5.69 14.07
CA LEU A 36 9.08 -4.67 14.76
C LEU A 36 9.70 -3.68 13.76
N TYR A 37 9.59 -2.42 14.08
CA TYR A 37 10.09 -1.30 13.30
C TYR A 37 11.63 -1.25 13.13
N GLN A 38 12.40 -1.76 14.07
CA GLN A 38 13.86 -1.58 14.15
C GLN A 38 14.67 -2.09 12.95
N ASN A 39 14.06 -2.87 12.05
CA ASN A 39 14.72 -3.49 10.90
C ASN A 39 14.39 -2.83 9.55
N PHE A 40 13.84 -1.62 9.55
CA PHE A 40 13.58 -0.90 8.30
C PHE A 40 14.86 -0.25 7.77
N THR A 41 15.37 -0.78 6.68
CA THR A 41 16.55 -0.24 6.00
C THR A 41 16.22 0.52 4.73
N ASP A 42 15.03 0.29 4.14
CA ASP A 42 14.63 0.90 2.88
C ASP A 42 13.15 1.30 2.94
N PHE A 43 12.92 2.54 3.34
CA PHE A 43 11.58 3.11 3.51
C PHE A 43 10.90 3.50 2.19
N GLN A 44 11.67 3.69 1.11
CA GLN A 44 11.14 4.19 -0.17
C GLN A 44 10.47 3.12 -1.00
N LYS A 45 10.71 1.85 -0.69
CA LYS A 45 10.32 0.72 -1.54
C LYS A 45 8.83 0.38 -1.50
N TYR A 46 8.09 0.83 -0.50
CA TYR A 46 6.69 0.44 -0.32
C TYR A 46 5.73 1.39 -1.03
N ASP A 47 4.70 0.82 -1.64
CA ASP A 47 3.58 1.55 -2.25
C ASP A 47 2.40 1.69 -1.26
N ILE A 48 2.19 0.67 -0.40
CA ILE A 48 1.12 0.60 0.58
C ILE A 48 1.68 0.10 1.92
N CYS A 49 1.20 0.66 3.02
CA CYS A 49 1.53 0.22 4.37
C CYS A 49 0.25 0.07 5.20
N PHE A 50 0.02 -1.13 5.71
CA PHE A 50 -0.93 -1.38 6.79
C PHE A 50 -0.17 -1.33 8.11
N LEU A 51 -0.59 -0.48 9.03
CA LEU A 51 0.21 -0.11 10.19
C LEU A 51 -0.64 -0.08 11.46
N ASP A 52 -0.26 -0.87 12.47
CA ASP A 52 -0.83 -0.69 13.80
C ASP A 52 -0.30 0.60 14.46
N ILE A 53 -1.15 1.22 15.26
CA ILE A 53 -0.78 2.39 16.05
C ILE A 53 0.02 1.98 17.29
N ASP A 54 -0.39 0.91 17.96
CA ASP A 54 0.23 0.41 19.19
C ASP A 54 1.27 -0.68 18.88
N LEU A 55 2.41 -0.30 18.36
CA LEU A 55 3.55 -1.20 18.24
C LEU A 55 4.28 -1.25 19.60
N LYS A 56 4.65 -2.44 20.08
CA LYS A 56 5.18 -2.70 21.45
C LYS A 56 6.18 -1.68 22.01
N ASN A 57 6.99 -1.06 21.16
CA ASN A 57 8.03 -0.13 21.57
C ASN A 57 7.97 1.20 20.81
N GLU A 58 6.94 1.43 20.00
CA GLU A 58 6.89 2.58 19.12
C GLU A 58 5.46 3.04 18.81
N ASP A 59 5.34 4.32 18.55
CA ASP A 59 4.12 4.96 18.09
C ASP A 59 3.99 4.80 16.57
N GLY A 60 2.99 4.03 16.12
CA GLY A 60 2.70 3.82 14.70
C GLY A 60 2.39 5.12 13.94
N ILE A 61 1.85 6.15 14.60
CA ILE A 61 1.61 7.46 13.98
C ILE A 61 2.94 8.17 13.72
N ALA A 62 3.89 8.10 14.67
CA ALA A 62 5.23 8.64 14.47
C ALA A 62 5.97 7.91 13.34
N LEU A 63 5.83 6.58 13.27
CA LEU A 63 6.36 5.78 12.18
C LEU A 63 5.75 6.18 10.83
N ALA A 64 4.42 6.35 10.76
CA ALA A 64 3.74 6.79 9.55
C ALA A 64 4.25 8.14 9.05
N LYS A 65 4.46 9.12 9.94
CA LYS A 65 5.07 10.41 9.61
C LYS A 65 6.45 10.23 8.99
N LYS A 66 7.28 9.40 9.61
CA LYS A 66 8.63 9.10 9.10
C LYS A 66 8.57 8.44 7.72
N LEU A 67 7.72 7.44 7.51
CA LEU A 67 7.54 6.78 6.21
C LEU A 67 7.14 7.78 5.12
N LYS A 68 6.23 8.70 5.43
CA LYS A 68 5.78 9.77 4.51
C LYS A 68 6.89 10.77 4.15
N THR A 69 7.89 10.98 4.99
CA THR A 69 9.05 11.83 4.62
C THR A 69 9.92 11.20 3.54
N TYR A 70 9.99 9.86 3.49
CA TYR A 70 10.75 9.13 2.48
C TYR A 70 9.94 8.88 1.19
N ASN A 71 8.64 8.64 1.33
CA ASN A 71 7.73 8.46 0.21
C ASN A 71 6.39 9.17 0.48
N SER A 72 6.23 10.38 0.00
CA SER A 72 5.00 11.17 0.17
C SER A 72 3.77 10.53 -0.47
N GLN A 73 3.96 9.66 -1.47
CA GLN A 73 2.89 8.95 -2.18
C GLN A 73 2.51 7.62 -1.53
N LEU A 74 3.21 7.20 -0.45
CA LEU A 74 2.88 5.98 0.28
C LEU A 74 1.42 6.01 0.75
N ILE A 75 0.66 5.00 0.39
CA ILE A 75 -0.70 4.80 0.90
C ILE A 75 -0.59 4.19 2.29
N ILE A 76 -1.05 4.90 3.32
CA ILE A 76 -1.07 4.42 4.70
C ILE A 76 -2.49 4.06 5.09
N ILE A 77 -2.67 2.85 5.61
CA ILE A 77 -3.92 2.35 6.18
C ILE A 77 -3.60 1.94 7.62
N PHE A 78 -4.21 2.60 8.58
CA PHE A 78 -4.08 2.19 9.97
C PHE A 78 -5.00 1.01 10.27
N ILE A 79 -4.54 0.12 11.14
CA ILE A 79 -5.31 -1.01 11.65
C ILE A 79 -5.05 -1.11 13.15
N SER A 80 -6.02 -0.75 13.99
CA SER A 80 -5.78 -0.66 15.44
C SER A 80 -7.03 -0.90 16.28
N GLN A 81 -6.80 -1.21 17.56
CA GLN A 81 -7.84 -1.20 18.59
C GLN A 81 -8.09 0.22 19.15
N ARG A 82 -7.17 1.16 18.88
CA ARG A 82 -7.17 2.52 19.43
C ARG A 82 -8.02 3.46 18.57
N GLU A 83 -9.34 3.25 18.60
CA GLU A 83 -10.30 4.12 17.90
C GLU A 83 -10.28 5.57 18.42
N ASP A 84 -9.85 5.76 19.68
CA ASP A 84 -9.66 7.07 20.30
C ASP A 84 -8.57 7.92 19.63
N LEU A 85 -7.63 7.27 18.90
CA LEU A 85 -6.52 7.93 18.22
C LEU A 85 -6.80 8.27 16.74
N VAL A 86 -7.97 7.91 16.20
CA VAL A 86 -8.32 8.15 14.78
C VAL A 86 -8.05 9.59 14.35
N PHE A 87 -8.45 10.58 15.14
CA PHE A 87 -8.23 11.99 14.79
C PHE A 87 -6.74 12.37 14.71
N GLN A 88 -5.89 11.72 15.52
CA GLN A 88 -4.44 11.98 15.51
C GLN A 88 -3.80 11.45 14.23
N THR A 89 -4.36 10.39 13.63
CA THR A 89 -3.86 9.82 12.38
C THR A 89 -4.01 10.77 11.19
N PHE A 90 -4.95 11.72 11.22
CA PHE A 90 -5.17 12.68 10.14
C PHE A 90 -3.94 13.56 9.84
N SER A 91 -3.03 13.69 10.82
CA SER A 91 -1.77 14.41 10.62
C SER A 91 -0.88 13.79 9.54
N VAL A 92 -1.09 12.52 9.16
CA VAL A 92 -0.35 11.83 8.08
C VAL A 92 -1.18 11.58 6.84
N GLN A 93 -2.43 12.07 6.82
CA GLN A 93 -3.36 11.86 5.72
C GLN A 93 -3.47 10.38 5.33
N PRO A 94 -3.96 9.51 6.24
CA PRO A 94 -4.11 8.11 5.95
C PRO A 94 -5.15 7.91 4.85
N PHE A 95 -5.02 6.84 4.09
CA PHE A 95 -6.03 6.44 3.12
C PHE A 95 -7.30 5.98 3.84
N GLN A 96 -7.13 5.12 4.86
CA GLN A 96 -8.24 4.59 5.65
C GLN A 96 -7.78 4.15 7.05
N PHE A 97 -8.76 3.83 7.91
CA PHE A 97 -8.57 3.28 9.24
C PHE A 97 -9.44 2.02 9.39
N ILE A 98 -8.83 0.92 9.82
CA ILE A 98 -9.49 -0.36 10.11
C ILE A 98 -9.53 -0.53 11.63
N ARG A 99 -10.72 -0.73 12.17
CA ARG A 99 -10.92 -1.03 13.58
C ARG A 99 -10.74 -2.53 13.79
N LYS A 100 -9.74 -2.96 14.58
CA LYS A 100 -9.50 -4.40 14.82
C LYS A 100 -10.74 -5.13 15.34
N LYS A 101 -11.59 -4.46 16.13
CA LYS A 101 -12.87 -5.02 16.64
C LYS A 101 -13.93 -5.21 15.56
N HIS A 102 -13.85 -4.46 14.48
CA HIS A 102 -14.77 -4.50 13.34
C HIS A 102 -14.07 -4.93 12.05
N TYR A 103 -12.97 -5.69 12.18
CA TYR A 103 -12.07 -6.03 11.08
C TYR A 103 -12.78 -6.57 9.86
N GLN A 104 -13.70 -7.54 10.03
CA GLN A 104 -14.40 -8.21 8.91
C GLN A 104 -15.29 -7.27 8.09
N GLU A 105 -15.80 -6.23 8.70
CA GLU A 105 -16.62 -5.21 8.04
C GLU A 105 -15.72 -4.19 7.34
N ASP A 106 -14.77 -3.63 8.09
CA ASP A 106 -13.92 -2.54 7.64
C ASP A 106 -12.97 -2.98 6.52
N ILE A 107 -12.40 -4.19 6.59
CA ILE A 107 -11.41 -4.67 5.61
C ILE A 107 -11.98 -4.78 4.19
N LYS A 108 -13.24 -5.21 4.06
CA LYS A 108 -13.90 -5.33 2.75
C LYS A 108 -14.06 -3.97 2.09
N GLU A 109 -14.52 -2.99 2.86
CA GLU A 109 -14.70 -1.62 2.37
C GLU A 109 -13.36 -1.00 1.97
N VAL A 110 -12.34 -1.16 2.82
CA VAL A 110 -10.98 -0.65 2.56
C VAL A 110 -10.39 -1.27 1.31
N PHE A 111 -10.53 -2.59 1.11
CA PHE A 111 -10.04 -3.26 -0.09
C PHE A 111 -10.77 -2.82 -1.36
N ASN A 112 -12.09 -2.62 -1.29
CA ASN A 112 -12.86 -2.10 -2.41
C ASN A 112 -12.39 -0.69 -2.80
N GLN A 113 -12.24 0.19 -1.83
CA GLN A 113 -11.78 1.57 -2.07
C GLN A 113 -10.33 1.59 -2.57
N LEU A 114 -9.45 0.76 -2.00
CA LEU A 114 -8.07 0.63 -2.41
C LEU A 114 -7.97 0.13 -3.87
N ASN A 115 -8.71 -0.91 -4.22
CA ASN A 115 -8.74 -1.44 -5.58
C ASN A 115 -9.25 -0.39 -6.58
N TYR A 116 -10.32 0.33 -6.23
CA TYR A 116 -10.82 1.42 -7.06
C TYR A 116 -9.77 2.51 -7.25
N SER A 117 -9.12 2.96 -6.18
CA SER A 117 -8.07 3.98 -6.24
C SER A 117 -6.89 3.53 -7.10
N LEU A 118 -6.45 2.28 -6.96
CA LEU A 118 -5.36 1.72 -7.77
C LEU A 118 -5.73 1.66 -9.27
N GLN A 119 -6.98 1.33 -9.59
CA GLN A 119 -7.47 1.32 -10.98
C GLN A 119 -7.51 2.73 -11.59
N GLN A 120 -7.86 3.75 -10.81
CA GLN A 120 -7.89 5.14 -11.28
C GLN A 120 -6.48 5.69 -11.54
N THR A 121 -5.49 5.20 -10.82
CA THR A 121 -4.08 5.62 -10.97
C THR A 121 -3.33 4.85 -12.05
N THR A 122 -3.93 3.83 -12.66
CA THR A 122 -3.29 3.05 -13.73
C THR A 122 -3.87 3.41 -15.10
N MET A 123 -2.99 3.66 -16.08
CA MET A 123 -3.40 3.66 -17.49
C MET A 123 -3.27 2.24 -18.05
N SER A 124 -4.25 1.85 -18.89
CA SER A 124 -4.14 0.61 -19.63
C SER A 124 -3.62 0.86 -21.05
N LEU A 125 -2.56 0.16 -21.42
CA LEU A 125 -2.05 0.10 -22.79
C LEU A 125 -2.34 -1.28 -23.37
N LYS A 126 -2.72 -1.31 -24.66
CA LYS A 126 -2.91 -2.56 -25.37
C LYS A 126 -1.67 -2.83 -26.24
N ILE A 127 -0.88 -3.84 -25.91
CA ILE A 127 0.31 -4.24 -26.65
C ILE A 127 0.15 -5.69 -27.08
N ASN A 128 0.23 -5.96 -28.39
CA ASN A 128 0.10 -7.31 -28.95
C ASN A 128 -1.14 -8.09 -28.44
N HIS A 129 -2.31 -7.43 -28.41
CA HIS A 129 -3.58 -7.98 -27.90
C HIS A 129 -3.62 -8.20 -26.38
N GLN A 130 -2.58 -7.91 -25.63
CA GLN A 130 -2.55 -7.96 -24.16
C GLN A 130 -2.77 -6.58 -23.55
N LYS A 131 -3.55 -6.52 -22.47
CA LYS A 131 -3.72 -5.30 -21.68
C LYS A 131 -2.64 -5.22 -20.62
N ILE A 132 -1.82 -4.18 -20.69
CA ILE A 132 -0.79 -3.87 -19.68
C ILE A 132 -1.27 -2.65 -18.91
N TYR A 133 -1.19 -2.70 -17.58
CA TYR A 133 -1.53 -1.59 -16.70
C TYR A 133 -0.25 -0.94 -16.21
N LEU A 134 -0.12 0.36 -16.45
CA LEU A 134 1.02 1.17 -16.02
C LEU A 134 0.54 2.30 -15.12
N ASN A 135 1.31 2.59 -14.06
CA ASN A 135 1.10 3.82 -13.32
C ASN A 135 1.69 4.97 -14.15
N PRO A 136 0.91 6.02 -14.46
CA PRO A 136 1.40 7.17 -15.21
C PRO A 136 2.62 7.85 -14.58
N LEU A 137 2.74 7.81 -13.25
CA LEU A 137 3.87 8.35 -12.50
C LEU A 137 5.18 7.56 -12.69
N ASP A 138 5.08 6.33 -13.17
CA ASP A 138 6.24 5.49 -13.48
C ASP A 138 6.73 5.71 -14.92
N ILE A 139 5.99 6.41 -15.75
CA ILE A 139 6.35 6.69 -17.13
C ILE A 139 7.41 7.80 -17.17
N ILE A 140 8.57 7.49 -17.76
CA ILE A 140 9.67 8.44 -17.98
C ILE A 140 9.49 9.16 -19.33
N SER A 141 9.19 8.38 -20.36
CA SER A 141 9.02 8.91 -21.71
C SER A 141 8.06 8.08 -22.54
N VAL A 142 7.41 8.72 -23.48
CA VAL A 142 6.59 8.09 -24.52
C VAL A 142 7.10 8.63 -25.85
N ILE A 143 7.59 7.75 -26.73
CA ILE A 143 8.12 8.10 -28.04
C ILE A 143 7.28 7.36 -29.08
N SER A 144 6.78 8.10 -30.07
CA SER A 144 6.11 7.51 -31.23
C SER A 144 7.11 7.45 -32.39
N LEU A 145 7.28 6.27 -32.96
CA LEU A 145 8.13 6.01 -34.12
C LEU A 145 7.28 5.28 -35.17
N ASP A 146 6.89 6.01 -36.20
CA ASP A 146 6.03 5.51 -37.28
C ASP A 146 4.77 4.80 -36.77
N HIS A 147 4.76 3.46 -36.75
CA HIS A 147 3.64 2.64 -36.28
C HIS A 147 3.82 2.10 -34.87
N ASP A 148 4.93 2.41 -34.21
CA ASP A 148 5.27 1.91 -32.88
C ASP A 148 5.24 3.01 -31.81
N VAL A 149 4.90 2.64 -30.59
CA VAL A 149 4.98 3.50 -29.42
C VAL A 149 5.90 2.84 -28.39
N ILE A 150 6.99 3.51 -28.08
CA ILE A 150 7.93 3.06 -27.04
C ILE A 150 7.60 3.80 -25.75
N VAL A 151 7.26 3.05 -24.72
CA VAL A 151 7.02 3.58 -23.36
C VAL A 151 8.16 3.15 -22.45
N THR A 152 8.91 4.12 -21.95
CA THR A 152 9.98 3.89 -20.98
C THR A 152 9.45 4.14 -19.58
N THR A 153 9.63 3.17 -18.68
CA THR A 153 9.18 3.28 -17.28
C THR A 153 10.36 3.23 -16.32
N LYS A 154 10.16 3.80 -15.12
CA LYS A 154 11.11 3.64 -14.02
C LYS A 154 11.27 2.15 -13.70
N LYS A 155 12.51 1.68 -13.61
CA LYS A 155 12.78 0.36 -13.07
C LYS A 155 12.46 0.41 -11.57
N LYS A 156 11.47 -0.34 -11.10
CA LYS A 156 11.33 -0.60 -9.66
C LYS A 156 12.46 -1.57 -9.29
N THR A 157 13.44 -1.05 -8.57
CA THR A 157 14.54 -1.84 -7.98
C THR A 157 14.03 -2.62 -6.80
#